data_d0f5c0ce2da63e88198a316a387efdf1
#
_entry.id   d0f5c0ce2da63e88198a316a387efdf1
#
_cell.length_a   1.000
_cell.length_b   1.000
_cell.length_c   1.000
_cell.angle_alpha   90.00
_cell.angle_beta   90.00
_cell.angle_gamma   90.00
#
_symmetry.space_group_name_H-M   'P 1'
#
loop_
_entity.id
_entity.type
_entity.pdbx_description
1 polymer ?
#
loop_
_entity_poly.entity_id
_entity_poly.type
_entity_poly.pdbx_seq_one_letter_code
_entity_poly.pdbx_strand_id
1 'polypeptide(L)'
;MARSKSSRKSYVRTPRASRSSSRRKQAYSRSTLTLDQRLNFIGGVIVLLGVLGIVALFASETGPLTGWIAQTTGRIAGWGGVILPIAAVIAGLTLLFRKYERFPRISTWRISGLILLYFNILSWFHFFEQGGFPSAKQGLGGGYVGAFFDRLLGNSLGRAGEGVFLFAWLVVAILFIVNLPLPDLAEKLRLFFVRFKKEPSPQPVPARQPLFDFGKAKAYHPKREKHPALPGGFTPLDLTNEA
;
A
#
# COMPACT_ATOMS: atom_id res chain seq x y z
N MET A 1 -6.12 -97.98 -44.79
CA MET A 1 -5.13 -97.31 -43.95
C MET A 1 -5.42 -95.80 -43.82
N ALA A 2 -6.06 -95.36 -42.75
CA ALA A 2 -6.34 -93.95 -42.48
C ALA A 2 -6.10 -93.69 -41.02
N ARG A 3 -5.07 -92.87 -40.74
CA ARG A 3 -4.59 -92.52 -39.41
C ARG A 3 -5.43 -91.32 -38.87
N SER A 4 -6.24 -91.59 -37.85
CA SER A 4 -6.96 -90.55 -37.09
C SER A 4 -5.98 -89.69 -36.28
N LYS A 5 -5.97 -88.34 -36.49
CA LYS A 5 -5.25 -87.36 -35.70
C LYS A 5 -6.13 -86.91 -34.52
N SER A 6 -5.75 -87.36 -33.31
CA SER A 6 -6.34 -86.89 -32.07
C SER A 6 -5.95 -85.44 -31.80
N SER A 7 -6.95 -84.59 -31.74
CA SER A 7 -6.83 -83.19 -31.37
C SER A 7 -6.80 -83.08 -29.84
N ARG A 8 -5.59 -82.76 -29.26
CA ARG A 8 -5.45 -82.40 -27.85
C ARG A 8 -5.93 -80.98 -27.63
N LYS A 9 -7.05 -80.79 -26.97
CA LYS A 9 -7.52 -79.50 -26.47
C LYS A 9 -6.61 -79.11 -25.26
N SER A 10 -5.80 -78.08 -25.44
CA SER A 10 -5.07 -77.47 -24.38
C SER A 10 -6.01 -76.59 -23.52
N TYR A 11 -6.26 -77.03 -22.30
CA TYR A 11 -6.93 -76.18 -21.29
C TYR A 11 -5.99 -75.06 -20.84
N VAL A 12 -6.35 -73.88 -21.31
CA VAL A 12 -5.67 -72.63 -20.79
C VAL A 12 -6.17 -72.42 -19.37
N ARG A 13 -5.26 -72.64 -18.43
CA ARG A 13 -5.43 -72.38 -17.00
C ARG A 13 -5.41 -70.87 -16.79
N THR A 14 -6.57 -70.25 -16.65
CA THR A 14 -6.65 -68.82 -16.22
C THR A 14 -6.05 -68.67 -14.84
N PRO A 15 -5.14 -67.68 -14.62
CA PRO A 15 -4.60 -67.40 -13.29
C PRO A 15 -5.73 -66.89 -12.40
N ARG A 16 -5.98 -67.63 -11.33
CA ARG A 16 -6.92 -67.24 -10.27
C ARG A 16 -6.32 -65.97 -9.61
N ALA A 17 -6.91 -64.80 -9.96
CA ALA A 17 -6.56 -63.53 -9.33
C ALA A 17 -6.75 -63.66 -7.82
N SER A 18 -5.63 -63.75 -7.11
CA SER A 18 -5.60 -63.65 -5.64
C SER A 18 -6.13 -62.24 -5.30
N ARG A 19 -7.37 -62.14 -4.84
CA ARG A 19 -7.84 -60.97 -4.14
C ARG A 19 -7.00 -60.77 -2.88
N SER A 20 -5.85 -60.11 -3.01
CA SER A 20 -5.21 -59.53 -1.88
C SER A 20 -6.15 -58.44 -1.35
N SER A 21 -6.87 -58.75 -0.28
CA SER A 21 -7.54 -57.78 0.54
C SER A 21 -6.47 -56.85 1.08
N SER A 22 -6.13 -55.84 0.31
CA SER A 22 -5.41 -54.70 0.81
C SER A 22 -6.35 -54.05 1.84
N ARG A 23 -6.27 -54.57 3.07
CA ARG A 23 -6.67 -53.83 4.24
C ARG A 23 -5.89 -52.51 4.15
N ARG A 24 -6.47 -51.55 3.45
CA ARG A 24 -6.05 -50.15 3.51
C ARG A 24 -6.08 -49.83 4.98
N LYS A 25 -4.91 -49.90 5.61
CA LYS A 25 -4.65 -49.23 6.89
C LYS A 25 -5.01 -47.79 6.60
N GLN A 26 -6.24 -47.37 6.96
CA GLN A 26 -6.56 -45.97 7.08
C GLN A 26 -5.54 -45.44 8.10
N ALA A 27 -4.41 -44.99 7.56
CA ALA A 27 -3.50 -44.17 8.33
C ALA A 27 -4.40 -43.06 8.85
N TYR A 28 -4.62 -43.03 10.15
CA TYR A 28 -5.28 -41.96 10.86
C TYR A 28 -4.42 -40.74 10.56
N SER A 29 -4.73 -40.09 9.44
CA SER A 29 -4.17 -38.82 9.08
C SER A 29 -4.54 -37.93 10.24
N ARG A 30 -3.59 -37.69 11.14
CA ARG A 30 -3.69 -36.58 12.08
C ARG A 30 -4.06 -35.41 11.21
N SER A 31 -5.28 -34.95 11.30
CA SER A 31 -5.81 -33.82 10.54
C SER A 31 -5.02 -32.58 10.98
N THR A 32 -3.84 -32.42 10.41
CA THR A 32 -3.13 -31.16 10.54
C THR A 32 -4.01 -30.15 9.84
N LEU A 33 -4.60 -29.25 10.63
CA LEU A 33 -5.39 -28.14 10.14
C LEU A 33 -4.68 -27.51 8.93
N THR A 34 -5.38 -27.39 7.83
CA THR A 34 -4.82 -26.69 6.67
C THR A 34 -4.42 -25.27 7.06
N LEU A 35 -3.44 -24.70 6.38
CA LEU A 35 -2.98 -23.34 6.67
C LEU A 35 -4.17 -22.35 6.73
N ASP A 36 -5.15 -22.54 5.86
CA ASP A 36 -6.36 -21.73 5.81
C ASP A 36 -7.24 -21.88 7.05
N GLN A 37 -7.42 -23.10 7.53
CA GLN A 37 -8.18 -23.35 8.77
C GLN A 37 -7.49 -22.75 9.98
N ARG A 38 -6.16 -22.82 10.05
CA ARG A 38 -5.37 -22.19 11.12
C ARG A 38 -5.54 -20.67 11.10
N LEU A 39 -5.44 -20.05 9.93
CA LEU A 39 -5.59 -18.60 9.80
C LEU A 39 -7.02 -18.13 10.11
N ASN A 40 -8.04 -18.88 9.70
CA ASN A 40 -9.42 -18.56 10.06
C ASN A 40 -9.65 -18.71 11.57
N PHE A 41 -9.10 -19.75 12.20
CA PHE A 41 -9.18 -19.91 13.65
C PHE A 41 -8.50 -18.76 14.39
N ILE A 42 -7.28 -18.39 13.97
CA ILE A 42 -6.54 -17.25 14.51
C ILE A 42 -7.33 -15.95 14.31
N GLY A 43 -7.90 -15.73 13.11
CA GLY A 43 -8.74 -14.57 12.82
C GLY A 43 -9.96 -14.50 13.75
N GLY A 44 -10.64 -15.62 13.97
CA GLY A 44 -11.77 -15.72 14.89
C GLY A 44 -11.40 -15.37 16.34
N VAL A 45 -10.28 -15.91 16.82
CA VAL A 45 -9.76 -15.62 18.16
C VAL A 45 -9.41 -14.12 18.31
N ILE A 46 -8.78 -13.53 17.29
CA ILE A 46 -8.42 -12.10 17.30
C ILE A 46 -9.68 -11.23 17.33
N VAL A 47 -10.72 -11.56 16.53
CA VAL A 47 -12.01 -10.84 16.58
C VAL A 47 -12.63 -10.93 17.96
N LEU A 48 -12.68 -12.14 18.53
CA LEU A 48 -13.25 -12.35 19.86
C LEU A 48 -12.51 -11.51 20.92
N LEU A 49 -11.19 -11.54 20.93
CA LEU A 49 -10.37 -10.73 21.84
C LEU A 49 -10.57 -9.23 21.62
N GLY A 50 -10.70 -8.79 20.36
CA GLY A 50 -10.97 -7.40 20.02
C GLY A 50 -12.35 -6.95 20.53
N VAL A 51 -13.39 -7.75 20.32
CA VAL A 51 -14.75 -7.46 20.84
C VAL A 51 -14.76 -7.44 22.35
N LEU A 52 -14.10 -8.42 23.00
CA LEU A 52 -13.98 -8.46 24.45
C LEU A 52 -13.23 -7.22 24.98
N GLY A 53 -12.19 -6.79 24.29
CA GLY A 53 -11.46 -5.56 24.61
C GLY A 53 -12.32 -4.30 24.48
N ILE A 54 -13.16 -4.20 23.44
CA ILE A 54 -14.11 -3.08 23.30
C ILE A 54 -15.10 -3.09 24.48
N VAL A 55 -15.70 -4.24 24.78
CA VAL A 55 -16.61 -4.37 25.92
C VAL A 55 -15.91 -4.00 27.24
N ALA A 56 -14.67 -4.45 27.44
CA ALA A 56 -13.90 -4.14 28.65
C ALA A 56 -13.63 -2.64 28.84
N LEU A 57 -13.49 -1.87 27.73
CA LEU A 57 -13.25 -0.44 27.82
C LEU A 57 -14.50 0.40 28.05
N PHE A 58 -15.66 -0.10 27.61
CA PHE A 58 -16.93 0.65 27.69
C PHE A 58 -17.88 0.14 28.78
N ALA A 59 -17.64 -1.03 29.38
CA ALA A 59 -18.46 -1.57 30.44
C ALA A 59 -18.25 -0.78 31.74
N SER A 60 -19.33 -0.30 32.34
CA SER A 60 -19.33 0.36 33.65
C SER A 60 -18.96 -0.58 34.77
N GLU A 61 -19.36 -1.86 34.65
CA GLU A 61 -19.01 -2.93 35.59
C GLU A 61 -18.10 -3.94 34.88
N THR A 62 -16.86 -4.03 35.33
CA THR A 62 -15.87 -4.95 34.77
C THR A 62 -15.64 -6.13 35.70
N GLY A 63 -15.84 -7.35 35.17
CA GLY A 63 -15.37 -8.55 35.82
C GLY A 63 -13.85 -8.61 35.93
N PRO A 64 -13.29 -9.57 36.69
CA PRO A 64 -11.84 -9.65 36.90
C PRO A 64 -11.04 -9.71 35.57
N LEU A 65 -11.53 -10.44 34.59
CA LEU A 65 -10.86 -10.60 33.29
C LEU A 65 -10.93 -9.32 32.44
N THR A 66 -12.10 -8.73 32.29
CA THR A 66 -12.30 -7.51 31.51
C THR A 66 -11.62 -6.32 32.16
N GLY A 67 -11.64 -6.22 33.50
CA GLY A 67 -10.88 -5.20 34.23
C GLY A 67 -9.38 -5.33 34.05
N TRP A 68 -8.86 -6.56 34.10
CA TRP A 68 -7.44 -6.81 33.79
C TRP A 68 -7.05 -6.41 32.34
N ILE A 69 -7.90 -6.74 31.36
CA ILE A 69 -7.68 -6.34 29.95
C ILE A 69 -7.68 -4.82 29.84
N ALA A 70 -8.69 -4.14 30.37
CA ALA A 70 -8.80 -2.67 30.32
C ALA A 70 -7.60 -2.00 30.97
N GLN A 71 -7.21 -2.44 32.17
CA GLN A 71 -6.08 -1.90 32.93
C GLN A 71 -4.74 -2.13 32.18
N THR A 72 -4.53 -3.34 31.66
CA THR A 72 -3.31 -3.69 30.94
C THR A 72 -3.20 -2.90 29.64
N THR A 73 -4.29 -2.80 28.86
CA THR A 73 -4.34 -2.04 27.62
C THR A 73 -4.11 -0.55 27.87
N GLY A 74 -4.75 0.02 28.91
CA GLY A 74 -4.53 1.41 29.34
C GLY A 74 -3.08 1.67 29.76
N ARG A 75 -2.47 0.80 30.54
CA ARG A 75 -1.06 0.94 30.93
C ARG A 75 -0.10 0.85 29.75
N ILE A 76 -0.34 -0.05 28.79
CA ILE A 76 0.54 -0.24 27.62
C ILE A 76 0.43 0.94 26.65
N ALA A 77 -0.80 1.32 26.29
CA ALA A 77 -1.08 2.25 25.19
C ALA A 77 -1.76 3.55 25.65
N GLY A 78 -2.04 3.71 26.92
CA GLY A 78 -2.66 4.93 27.45
C GLY A 78 -4.00 5.26 26.77
N TRP A 79 -4.15 6.51 26.36
CA TRP A 79 -5.32 6.98 25.61
C TRP A 79 -5.48 6.31 24.24
N GLY A 80 -4.38 5.84 23.65
CA GLY A 80 -4.40 5.05 22.42
C GLY A 80 -4.87 3.60 22.62
N GLY A 81 -5.11 3.17 23.87
CA GLY A 81 -5.58 1.82 24.19
C GLY A 81 -6.93 1.45 23.56
N VAL A 82 -7.77 2.45 23.28
CA VAL A 82 -9.06 2.25 22.58
C VAL A 82 -8.87 1.79 21.13
N ILE A 83 -7.79 2.20 20.48
CA ILE A 83 -7.51 1.87 19.08
C ILE A 83 -7.14 0.38 18.93
N LEU A 84 -6.47 -0.21 19.92
CA LEU A 84 -6.00 -1.60 19.89
C LEU A 84 -7.10 -2.63 19.66
N PRO A 85 -8.18 -2.67 20.46
CA PRO A 85 -9.24 -3.65 20.25
C PRO A 85 -10.01 -3.41 18.95
N ILE A 86 -10.18 -2.17 18.51
CA ILE A 86 -10.80 -1.85 17.21
C ILE A 86 -9.91 -2.37 16.07
N ALA A 87 -8.61 -2.11 16.14
CA ALA A 87 -7.66 -2.62 15.15
C ALA A 87 -7.61 -4.16 15.14
N ALA A 88 -7.72 -4.81 16.31
CA ALA A 88 -7.78 -6.25 16.42
C ALA A 88 -9.03 -6.83 15.74
N VAL A 89 -10.21 -6.22 15.93
CA VAL A 89 -11.43 -6.64 15.22
C VAL A 89 -11.25 -6.52 13.72
N ILE A 90 -10.76 -5.39 13.22
CA ILE A 90 -10.54 -5.16 11.79
C ILE A 90 -9.52 -6.18 11.23
N ALA A 91 -8.41 -6.39 11.92
CA ALA A 91 -7.39 -7.35 11.52
C ALA A 91 -7.93 -8.80 11.50
N GLY A 92 -8.67 -9.19 12.52
CA GLY A 92 -9.29 -10.51 12.59
C GLY A 92 -10.34 -10.73 11.50
N LEU A 93 -11.18 -9.73 11.21
CA LEU A 93 -12.13 -9.78 10.10
C LEU A 93 -11.43 -9.88 8.75
N THR A 94 -10.34 -9.14 8.52
CA THR A 94 -9.57 -9.26 7.27
C THR A 94 -8.95 -10.64 7.08
N LEU A 95 -8.54 -11.30 8.18
CA LEU A 95 -8.06 -12.69 8.14
C LEU A 95 -9.19 -13.69 7.84
N LEU A 96 -10.37 -13.49 8.41
CA LEU A 96 -11.54 -14.35 8.18
C LEU A 96 -12.05 -14.23 6.75
N PHE A 97 -12.16 -13.00 6.24
CA PHE A 97 -12.74 -12.72 4.93
C PHE A 97 -11.72 -12.64 3.79
N ARG A 98 -10.47 -13.02 4.04
CA ARG A 98 -9.39 -12.94 3.03
C ARG A 98 -9.67 -13.73 1.74
N LYS A 99 -10.58 -14.74 1.78
CA LYS A 99 -10.98 -15.52 0.62
C LYS A 99 -12.02 -14.82 -0.26
N TYR A 100 -12.69 -13.81 0.27
CA TYR A 100 -13.67 -13.06 -0.51
C TYR A 100 -12.95 -12.04 -1.39
N GLU A 101 -13.10 -12.16 -2.69
CA GLU A 101 -12.44 -11.32 -3.71
C GLU A 101 -12.77 -9.82 -3.59
N ARG A 102 -13.85 -9.49 -2.87
CA ARG A 102 -14.28 -8.10 -2.65
C ARG A 102 -13.46 -7.34 -1.59
N PHE A 103 -12.65 -8.03 -0.78
CA PHE A 103 -11.83 -7.32 0.21
C PHE A 103 -10.54 -6.84 -0.44
N PRO A 104 -10.24 -5.54 -0.38
CA PRO A 104 -9.01 -4.99 -0.93
C PRO A 104 -7.81 -5.62 -0.23
N ARG A 105 -6.89 -6.18 -1.01
CA ARG A 105 -5.62 -6.69 -0.47
C ARG A 105 -4.83 -5.51 0.07
N ILE A 106 -4.78 -5.38 1.39
CA ILE A 106 -3.98 -4.34 2.02
C ILE A 106 -2.51 -4.69 1.80
N SER A 107 -1.77 -3.81 1.15
CA SER A 107 -0.33 -3.97 0.94
C SER A 107 0.39 -4.03 2.28
N THR A 108 1.42 -4.86 2.39
CA THR A 108 2.28 -4.96 3.58
C THR A 108 2.86 -3.59 3.97
N TRP A 109 3.21 -2.76 3.00
CA TRP A 109 3.68 -1.39 3.22
C TRP A 109 2.66 -0.52 3.95
N ARG A 110 1.37 -0.62 3.60
CA ARG A 110 0.29 0.11 4.28
C ARG A 110 0.12 -0.35 5.72
N ILE A 111 0.22 -1.66 5.96
CA ILE A 111 0.14 -2.21 7.32
C ILE A 111 1.32 -1.68 8.15
N SER A 112 2.54 -1.71 7.62
CA SER A 112 3.71 -1.16 8.30
C SER A 112 3.54 0.34 8.58
N GLY A 113 3.00 1.10 7.63
CA GLY A 113 2.69 2.52 7.81
C GLY A 113 1.67 2.77 8.93
N LEU A 114 0.61 1.95 9.01
CA LEU A 114 -0.39 2.05 10.09
C LEU A 114 0.21 1.73 11.46
N ILE A 115 1.08 0.73 11.54
CA ILE A 115 1.79 0.39 12.78
C ILE A 115 2.71 1.54 13.20
N LEU A 116 3.49 2.09 12.27
CA LEU A 116 4.36 3.24 12.52
C LEU A 116 3.55 4.46 12.97
N LEU A 117 2.41 4.73 12.33
CA LEU A 117 1.51 5.81 12.70
C LEU A 117 0.95 5.62 14.11
N TYR A 118 0.56 4.40 14.45
CA TYR A 118 0.03 4.09 15.78
C TYR A 118 1.07 4.38 16.87
N PHE A 119 2.30 3.91 16.72
CA PHE A 119 3.38 4.21 17.67
C PHE A 119 3.70 5.71 17.74
N ASN A 120 3.66 6.40 16.61
CA ASN A 120 3.86 7.83 16.56
C ASN A 120 2.76 8.59 17.35
N ILE A 121 1.49 8.20 17.18
CA ILE A 121 0.37 8.79 17.94
C ILE A 121 0.55 8.57 19.44
N LEU A 122 0.94 7.36 19.88
CA LEU A 122 1.21 7.09 21.29
C LEU A 122 2.34 7.99 21.83
N SER A 123 3.38 8.17 21.03
CA SER A 123 4.50 9.06 21.39
C SER A 123 4.04 10.51 21.52
N TRP A 124 3.21 11.00 20.60
CA TRP A 124 2.61 12.33 20.68
C TRP A 124 1.74 12.50 21.91
N PHE A 125 0.89 11.55 22.27
CA PHE A 125 0.09 11.61 23.48
C PHE A 125 0.96 11.74 24.72
N HIS A 126 2.08 11.02 24.77
CA HIS A 126 2.98 11.09 25.91
C HIS A 126 3.83 12.38 25.91
N PHE A 127 4.22 12.84 24.72
CA PHE A 127 4.89 14.13 24.55
C PHE A 127 4.08 15.29 25.13
N PHE A 128 2.77 15.30 24.97
CA PHE A 128 1.91 16.34 25.57
C PHE A 128 1.65 16.14 27.05
N GLU A 129 1.56 14.90 27.52
CA GLU A 129 1.28 14.57 28.92
C GLU A 129 2.42 14.94 29.87
N GLN A 130 3.67 14.83 29.43
CA GLN A 130 4.90 15.19 30.14
C GLN A 130 5.10 14.49 31.52
N GLY A 131 4.26 13.52 31.86
CA GLY A 131 4.29 12.83 33.18
C GLY A 131 5.29 11.68 33.27
N GLY A 132 5.95 11.31 32.18
CA GLY A 132 6.90 10.20 32.14
C GLY A 132 6.30 8.84 32.53
N PHE A 133 7.12 7.92 33.05
CA PHE A 133 6.67 6.58 33.45
C PHE A 133 5.62 6.57 34.60
N PRO A 134 5.60 7.50 35.54
CA PRO A 134 4.52 7.55 36.56
C PRO A 134 3.13 7.73 35.95
N SER A 135 2.95 8.60 34.97
CA SER A 135 1.68 8.79 34.28
C SER A 135 1.30 7.58 33.42
N ALA A 136 2.30 6.94 32.80
CA ALA A 136 2.10 5.71 32.04
C ALA A 136 1.53 4.55 32.91
N LYS A 137 1.96 4.42 34.17
CA LYS A 137 1.40 3.46 35.13
C LYS A 137 -0.10 3.66 35.37
N GLN A 138 -0.55 4.91 35.31
CA GLN A 138 -1.96 5.29 35.48
C GLN A 138 -2.76 5.16 34.17
N GLY A 139 -2.09 4.79 33.06
CA GLY A 139 -2.74 4.69 31.75
C GLY A 139 -2.95 6.03 31.06
N LEU A 140 -2.22 7.06 31.47
CA LEU A 140 -2.30 8.40 30.86
C LEU A 140 -1.36 8.54 29.67
N GLY A 141 -1.61 9.53 28.84
CA GLY A 141 -0.81 9.82 27.63
C GLY A 141 -0.76 8.63 26.68
N GLY A 142 0.42 8.28 26.21
CA GLY A 142 0.67 7.13 25.35
C GLY A 142 0.99 5.81 26.08
N GLY A 143 0.76 5.74 27.40
CA GLY A 143 1.10 4.59 28.23
C GLY A 143 2.60 4.28 28.23
N TYR A 144 2.96 3.03 28.56
CA TYR A 144 4.37 2.62 28.61
C TYR A 144 5.08 2.75 27.25
N VAL A 145 4.36 2.50 26.16
CA VAL A 145 4.93 2.61 24.80
C VAL A 145 5.27 4.06 24.49
N GLY A 146 4.34 5.00 24.75
CA GLY A 146 4.58 6.42 24.57
C GLY A 146 5.72 6.93 25.45
N ALA A 147 5.71 6.55 26.76
CA ALA A 147 6.75 6.92 27.72
C ALA A 147 8.15 6.39 27.32
N PHE A 148 8.20 5.21 26.72
CA PHE A 148 9.46 4.66 26.21
C PHE A 148 10.06 5.54 25.11
N PHE A 149 9.25 5.91 24.11
CA PHE A 149 9.71 6.76 23.01
C PHE A 149 10.01 8.17 23.48
N ASP A 150 9.17 8.78 24.33
CA ASP A 150 9.42 10.11 24.92
C ASP A 150 10.75 10.13 25.68
N ARG A 151 11.01 9.14 26.51
CA ARG A 151 12.28 9.05 27.23
C ARG A 151 13.47 8.82 26.31
N LEU A 152 13.32 7.93 25.30
CA LEU A 152 14.38 7.63 24.36
C LEU A 152 14.76 8.86 23.53
N LEU A 153 13.76 9.55 23.00
CA LEU A 153 13.95 10.71 22.13
C LEU A 153 14.29 11.96 22.93
N GLY A 154 13.58 12.20 24.03
CA GLY A 154 13.82 13.34 24.91
C GLY A 154 15.21 13.35 25.51
N ASN A 155 15.72 12.19 25.95
CA ASN A 155 17.10 12.07 26.47
C ASN A 155 18.16 12.24 25.39
N SER A 156 17.86 11.82 24.15
CA SER A 156 18.84 11.85 23.05
C SER A 156 18.86 13.18 22.31
N LEU A 157 17.71 13.79 22.08
CA LEU A 157 17.52 14.95 21.22
C LEU A 157 17.04 16.21 21.96
N GLY A 158 16.66 16.05 23.23
CA GLY A 158 15.97 17.08 23.97
C GLY A 158 14.54 17.32 23.49
N ARG A 159 13.76 18.10 24.22
CA ARG A 159 12.33 18.30 23.95
C ARG A 159 12.02 18.84 22.55
N ALA A 160 12.78 19.84 22.12
CA ALA A 160 12.60 20.42 20.77
C ALA A 160 12.95 19.42 19.67
N GLY A 161 14.06 18.69 19.83
CA GLY A 161 14.49 17.66 18.88
C GLY A 161 13.52 16.49 18.82
N GLU A 162 12.95 16.08 19.94
CA GLU A 162 11.91 15.07 20.03
C GLU A 162 10.70 15.47 19.17
N GLY A 163 10.17 16.68 19.32
CA GLY A 163 9.02 17.15 18.54
C GLY A 163 9.31 17.13 17.03
N VAL A 164 10.51 17.59 16.62
CA VAL A 164 10.93 17.55 15.22
C VAL A 164 11.02 16.10 14.71
N PHE A 165 11.59 15.20 15.51
CA PHE A 165 11.69 13.79 15.15
C PHE A 165 10.32 13.12 15.01
N LEU A 166 9.40 13.36 15.96
CA LEU A 166 8.04 12.83 15.91
C LEU A 166 7.29 13.33 14.67
N PHE A 167 7.49 14.59 14.28
CA PHE A 167 6.91 15.13 13.07
C PHE A 167 7.49 14.47 11.80
N ALA A 168 8.81 14.31 11.74
CA ALA A 168 9.45 13.59 10.62
C ALA A 168 8.97 12.14 10.54
N TRP A 169 8.87 11.45 11.68
CA TRP A 169 8.32 10.10 11.76
C TRP A 169 6.87 10.04 11.28
N LEU A 170 6.02 11.01 11.66
CA LEU A 170 4.64 11.11 11.17
C LEU A 170 4.60 11.17 9.63
N VAL A 171 5.44 12.02 9.04
CA VAL A 171 5.53 12.12 7.57
C VAL A 171 5.92 10.78 6.95
N VAL A 172 6.93 10.09 7.49
CA VAL A 172 7.34 8.77 7.03
C VAL A 172 6.20 7.76 7.13
N ALA A 173 5.48 7.72 8.26
CA ALA A 173 4.34 6.81 8.46
C ALA A 173 3.24 7.05 7.41
N ILE A 174 2.92 8.32 7.13
CA ILE A 174 1.93 8.69 6.09
C ILE A 174 2.39 8.22 4.71
N LEU A 175 3.67 8.37 4.37
CA LEU A 175 4.23 7.91 3.10
C LEU A 175 4.06 6.41 2.90
N PHE A 176 4.31 5.62 3.93
CA PHE A 176 4.10 4.18 3.91
C PHE A 176 2.62 3.81 3.70
N ILE A 177 1.69 4.56 4.33
CA ILE A 177 0.24 4.33 4.18
C ILE A 177 -0.22 4.64 2.75
N VAL A 178 0.25 5.76 2.18
CA VAL A 178 -0.13 6.18 0.82
C VAL A 178 0.57 5.33 -0.23
N ASN A 179 1.62 4.59 0.17
CA ASN A 179 2.41 3.74 -0.72
C ASN A 179 3.01 4.54 -1.90
N LEU A 180 3.43 5.79 -1.62
CA LEU A 180 4.12 6.62 -2.60
C LEU A 180 5.61 6.25 -2.62
N PRO A 181 6.19 5.95 -3.78
CA PRO A 181 7.63 5.82 -3.90
C PRO A 181 8.29 7.18 -3.61
N LEU A 182 9.37 7.16 -2.84
CA LEU A 182 10.12 8.35 -2.42
C LEU A 182 10.47 9.33 -3.56
N PRO A 183 10.85 8.88 -4.78
CA PRO A 183 11.13 9.79 -5.89
C PRO A 183 9.91 10.62 -6.31
N ASP A 184 8.72 10.03 -6.35
CA ASP A 184 7.48 10.72 -6.72
C ASP A 184 7.09 11.80 -5.69
N LEU A 185 7.44 11.55 -4.41
CA LEU A 185 7.23 12.55 -3.36
C LEU A 185 8.16 13.75 -3.54
N ALA A 186 9.43 13.51 -3.81
CA ALA A 186 10.40 14.58 -4.03
C ALA A 186 9.97 15.47 -5.20
N GLU A 187 9.44 14.88 -6.26
CA GLU A 187 8.89 15.61 -7.40
C GLU A 187 7.63 16.40 -7.04
N LYS A 188 6.68 15.78 -6.33
CA LYS A 188 5.47 16.47 -5.86
C LYS A 188 5.76 17.62 -4.90
N LEU A 189 6.70 17.42 -3.96
CA LEU A 189 7.17 18.46 -3.07
C LEU A 189 7.84 19.60 -3.84
N ARG A 190 8.71 19.28 -4.80
CA ARG A 190 9.33 20.28 -5.68
C ARG A 190 8.27 21.10 -6.41
N LEU A 191 7.28 20.44 -7.02
CA LEU A 191 6.18 21.10 -7.72
C LEU A 191 5.34 21.97 -6.77
N PHE A 192 5.09 21.50 -5.55
CA PHE A 192 4.39 22.27 -4.52
C PHE A 192 5.17 23.54 -4.14
N PHE A 193 6.46 23.41 -3.86
CA PHE A 193 7.30 24.57 -3.54
C PHE A 193 7.51 25.54 -4.72
N VAL A 194 7.60 25.01 -5.94
CA VAL A 194 7.67 25.84 -7.16
C VAL A 194 6.38 26.64 -7.35
N ARG A 195 5.22 26.05 -7.02
CA ARG A 195 3.93 26.74 -7.11
C ARG A 195 3.78 27.89 -6.12
N PHE A 196 4.47 27.82 -4.97
CA PHE A 196 4.52 28.93 -4.01
C PHE A 196 5.59 29.96 -4.32
N LYS A 197 6.61 29.61 -5.13
CA LYS A 197 7.55 30.55 -5.67
C LYS A 197 6.84 31.25 -6.83
N LYS A 198 6.13 32.34 -6.52
CA LYS A 198 5.53 33.24 -7.50
C LYS A 198 6.63 33.56 -8.53
N GLU A 199 6.51 33.03 -9.76
CA GLU A 199 7.44 33.40 -10.83
C GLU A 199 7.47 34.92 -10.92
N PRO A 200 8.66 35.54 -10.91
CA PRO A 200 8.73 36.95 -11.25
C PRO A 200 8.10 37.06 -12.64
N SER A 201 7.04 37.87 -12.73
CA SER A 201 6.40 38.25 -13.97
C SER A 201 7.48 38.48 -15.02
N PRO A 202 7.44 37.82 -16.20
CA PRO A 202 8.41 38.09 -17.25
C PRO A 202 8.42 39.59 -17.50
N GLN A 203 9.53 40.25 -17.15
CA GLN A 203 9.70 41.65 -17.46
C GLN A 203 9.53 41.78 -18.96
N PRO A 204 8.70 42.72 -19.44
CA PRO A 204 8.61 42.95 -20.88
C PRO A 204 10.00 43.22 -21.39
N VAL A 205 10.50 42.32 -22.23
CA VAL A 205 11.78 42.49 -22.89
C VAL A 205 11.70 43.83 -23.62
N PRO A 206 12.53 44.82 -23.30
CA PRO A 206 12.48 46.10 -24.02
C PRO A 206 12.64 45.77 -25.48
N ALA A 207 11.62 46.18 -26.28
CA ALA A 207 11.64 46.01 -27.71
C ALA A 207 13.00 46.50 -28.21
N ARG A 208 13.84 45.62 -28.74
CA ARG A 208 15.09 46.01 -29.40
C ARG A 208 14.70 46.97 -30.46
N GLN A 209 14.97 48.25 -30.26
CA GLN A 209 14.87 49.23 -31.33
C GLN A 209 15.74 48.71 -32.48
N PRO A 210 15.18 48.62 -33.70
CA PRO A 210 15.98 48.16 -34.83
C PRO A 210 17.18 49.13 -34.96
N LEU A 211 18.38 48.55 -34.95
CA LEU A 211 19.66 49.28 -34.95
C LEU A 211 19.87 50.08 -36.24
N PHE A 212 19.01 49.91 -37.22
CA PHE A 212 19.01 50.59 -38.50
C PHE A 212 17.60 51.13 -38.78
N ASP A 213 17.48 52.45 -38.69
CA ASP A 213 16.32 53.19 -39.23
C ASP A 213 16.49 53.26 -40.74
N PHE A 214 15.88 52.33 -41.47
CA PHE A 214 15.75 52.44 -42.93
C PHE A 214 14.69 53.48 -43.27
N GLY A 215 14.86 54.65 -42.66
CA GLY A 215 14.02 55.81 -42.98
C GLY A 215 14.05 56.06 -44.50
N LYS A 216 12.94 55.81 -45.13
CA LYS A 216 12.62 56.24 -46.48
C LYS A 216 13.48 55.59 -47.58
N ALA A 217 13.53 54.28 -47.68
CA ALA A 217 13.79 53.65 -48.97
C ALA A 217 12.62 54.03 -49.89
N LYS A 218 12.87 54.97 -50.83
CA LYS A 218 11.96 55.27 -51.95
C LYS A 218 11.58 53.96 -52.61
N ALA A 219 10.29 53.69 -52.69
CA ALA A 219 9.76 52.54 -53.38
C ALA A 219 10.37 52.44 -54.79
N TYR A 220 11.30 51.52 -54.98
CA TYR A 220 11.81 51.19 -56.28
C TYR A 220 10.69 50.46 -57.04
N HIS A 221 10.04 51.17 -57.95
CA HIS A 221 9.13 50.55 -58.89
C HIS A 221 9.99 49.94 -60.05
N PRO A 222 10.10 48.61 -60.12
CA PRO A 222 10.76 47.99 -61.25
C PRO A 222 9.92 48.27 -62.49
N LYS A 223 10.49 48.98 -63.47
CA LYS A 223 9.95 49.16 -64.79
C LYS A 223 9.72 47.78 -65.39
N ARG A 224 8.46 47.48 -65.69
CA ARG A 224 8.01 46.21 -66.26
C ARG A 224 8.65 46.10 -67.69
N GLU A 225 9.79 45.47 -67.83
CA GLU A 225 10.31 45.06 -69.12
C GLU A 225 9.40 43.98 -69.68
N LYS A 226 8.84 44.26 -70.83
CA LYS A 226 8.10 43.30 -71.64
C LYS A 226 9.06 42.23 -72.15
N HIS A 227 9.07 41.08 -71.53
CA HIS A 227 9.74 39.92 -72.08
C HIS A 227 9.00 39.50 -73.36
N PRO A 228 9.75 39.25 -74.47
CA PRO A 228 9.17 38.70 -75.67
C PRO A 228 8.65 37.27 -75.36
N ALA A 229 7.47 36.96 -75.90
CA ALA A 229 6.86 35.65 -75.77
C ALA A 229 7.75 34.56 -76.39
N LEU A 230 8.10 33.58 -75.62
CA LEU A 230 8.73 32.32 -76.07
C LEU A 230 7.67 31.49 -76.81
N PRO A 231 7.93 31.01 -78.04
CA PRO A 231 7.02 30.08 -78.71
C PRO A 231 7.36 28.68 -78.26
N GLY A 232 6.44 28.03 -77.63
CA GLY A 232 6.55 26.65 -77.22
C GLY A 232 5.57 26.27 -76.11
N GLY A 233 4.42 25.76 -76.47
CA GLY A 233 3.39 25.30 -75.56
C GLY A 233 3.86 24.17 -74.66
N PHE A 234 3.80 24.40 -73.38
CA PHE A 234 3.74 23.32 -72.42
C PHE A 234 2.32 23.32 -71.85
N THR A 235 1.58 22.28 -72.17
CA THR A 235 0.34 21.91 -71.50
C THR A 235 0.63 21.37 -70.12
N PRO A 236 -0.01 21.82 -69.06
CA PRO A 236 0.12 21.17 -67.77
C PRO A 236 -0.49 19.78 -67.84
N LEU A 237 0.24 18.78 -67.42
CA LEU A 237 -0.26 17.44 -67.20
C LEU A 237 -1.27 17.47 -66.04
N ASP A 238 -2.48 17.07 -66.36
CA ASP A 238 -3.60 16.88 -65.45
C ASP A 238 -3.35 15.61 -64.63
N LEU A 239 -2.96 15.74 -63.34
CA LEU A 239 -2.79 14.65 -62.39
C LEU A 239 -4.03 14.49 -61.49
N THR A 240 -5.20 14.45 -62.15
CA THR A 240 -6.41 13.96 -61.46
C THR A 240 -6.94 12.77 -62.25
N ASN A 241 -6.43 11.58 -61.87
CA ASN A 241 -7.18 10.31 -61.87
C ASN A 241 -6.19 9.18 -61.56
N GLU A 242 -6.38 8.59 -60.36
CA GLU A 242 -6.66 7.17 -60.17
C GLU A 242 -6.77 6.86 -58.68
N ALA A 243 -7.98 6.47 -58.38
CA ALA A 243 -8.52 5.40 -57.54
C ALA A 243 -8.08 5.33 -56.09
#